data_3cc561d4f27a43b47b9d6bb9d498e99c
#
_entry.id   3cc561d4f27a43b47b9d6bb9d498e99c
#
_cell.length_a   1.000
_cell.length_b   1.000
_cell.length_c   1.000
_cell.angle_alpha   90.00
_cell.angle_beta   90.00
_cell.angle_gamma   90.00
#
_symmetry.space_group_name_H-M   'P 1'
#
loop_
_entity.id
_entity.type
_entity.pdbx_description
1 polymer ?
#
loop_
_entity_poly.entity_id
_entity_poly.type
_entity_poly.pdbx_seq_one_letter_code
_entity_poly.pdbx_strand_id
1 'polypeptide(L)'
;MKAEHGESTSSWRSTVAAWSYTTLISHGGSDPEATLTKLGGMNDLTIAPGPGIPGGLVIVAADLTERFAKSSGPGGQGVNTTDSKVQLSVDIATCSSLSDAQRRRVLHNHEHRLDGTVLTVTASTQRLQVRNRAEARERMAALLREALAPPPPPRRRTKPTRSSVRRRLEAKKRRSELKSTRRRPQIP
;
A
#
# COMPACT_ATOMS: atom_id res chain seq x y z
N MET A 1 -43.64 -12.24 27.89
CA MET A 1 -42.48 -11.35 28.10
C MET A 1 -41.41 -11.74 27.10
N LYS A 2 -41.27 -10.95 26.03
CA LYS A 2 -40.29 -11.12 24.96
C LYS A 2 -39.03 -10.34 25.33
N ALA A 3 -37.89 -11.00 25.34
CA ALA A 3 -36.58 -10.34 25.40
C ALA A 3 -36.02 -10.31 23.96
N GLU A 4 -35.90 -9.12 23.42
CA GLU A 4 -35.27 -8.88 22.11
C GLU A 4 -33.76 -8.74 22.32
N HIS A 5 -33.03 -9.61 21.68
CA HIS A 5 -31.58 -9.49 21.58
C HIS A 5 -31.26 -8.64 20.36
N GLY A 6 -30.85 -7.40 20.61
CA GLY A 6 -30.33 -6.50 19.59
C GLY A 6 -28.91 -6.91 19.16
N GLU A 7 -28.78 -7.42 17.97
CA GLU A 7 -27.51 -7.62 17.28
C GLU A 7 -26.98 -6.28 16.79
N SER A 8 -25.96 -5.78 17.47
CA SER A 8 -25.15 -4.66 16.97
C SER A 8 -24.07 -5.20 16.04
N THR A 9 -24.41 -5.33 14.77
CA THR A 9 -23.41 -5.55 13.72
C THR A 9 -22.73 -4.23 13.39
N SER A 10 -21.61 -3.95 14.04
CA SER A 10 -20.74 -2.85 13.66
C SER A 10 -20.08 -3.16 12.30
N SER A 11 -20.66 -2.58 11.26
CA SER A 11 -20.13 -2.57 9.90
C SER A 11 -18.84 -1.75 9.83
N TRP A 12 -17.70 -2.41 9.98
CA TRP A 12 -16.39 -1.86 9.60
C TRP A 12 -16.25 -1.91 8.07
N ARG A 13 -17.03 -1.10 7.37
CA ARG A 13 -16.72 -0.79 5.98
C ARG A 13 -15.57 0.19 5.99
N SER A 14 -14.35 -0.35 5.80
CA SER A 14 -13.17 0.40 5.44
C SER A 14 -13.48 1.25 4.21
N THR A 15 -13.63 2.54 4.41
CA THR A 15 -13.53 3.51 3.33
C THR A 15 -12.06 3.55 2.90
N VAL A 16 -11.67 2.61 2.05
CA VAL A 16 -10.43 2.70 1.32
C VAL A 16 -10.68 3.78 0.28
N ALA A 17 -10.37 5.02 0.63
CA ALA A 17 -10.30 6.08 -0.35
C ALA A 17 -9.34 5.62 -1.46
N ALA A 18 -9.88 5.42 -2.65
CA ALA A 18 -9.12 5.09 -3.85
C ALA A 18 -8.20 6.26 -4.17
N TRP A 19 -6.97 6.20 -3.66
CA TRP A 19 -5.91 7.09 -4.06
C TRP A 19 -5.37 6.57 -5.38
N SER A 20 -5.72 7.25 -6.46
CA SER A 20 -5.12 7.01 -7.77
C SER A 20 -3.64 7.33 -7.69
N TYR A 21 -2.83 6.30 -7.49
CA TYR A 21 -1.38 6.39 -7.57
C TYR A 21 -0.99 6.45 -9.04
N THR A 22 -0.77 7.65 -9.55
CA THR A 22 -0.02 7.81 -10.79
C THR A 22 1.43 7.45 -10.48
N THR A 23 1.80 6.22 -10.82
CA THR A 23 3.19 5.74 -10.78
C THR A 23 3.97 6.50 -11.84
N LEU A 24 4.59 7.62 -11.48
CA LEU A 24 5.61 8.24 -12.29
C LEU A 24 6.91 7.49 -12.00
N ILE A 25 7.19 6.47 -12.84
CA ILE A 25 8.53 5.90 -12.97
C ILE A 25 9.36 6.97 -13.68
N SER A 26 10.01 7.83 -12.92
CA SER A 26 11.01 8.76 -13.46
C SER A 26 12.32 8.01 -13.56
N HIS A 27 12.71 7.67 -14.78
CA HIS A 27 14.04 7.28 -15.15
C HIS A 27 15.03 8.37 -14.70
N GLY A 28 16.15 7.92 -14.14
CA GLY A 28 17.22 8.73 -13.58
C GLY A 28 17.64 9.92 -14.44
N GLY A 29 17.25 11.07 -13.97
CA GLY A 29 17.84 12.34 -14.31
C GLY A 29 18.47 12.87 -13.04
N SER A 30 19.79 12.86 -13.00
CA SER A 30 20.59 13.50 -11.96
C SER A 30 20.39 15.00 -12.05
N ASP A 31 19.45 15.54 -11.27
CA ASP A 31 19.35 16.97 -11.02
C ASP A 31 20.48 17.39 -10.08
N PRO A 32 21.49 18.16 -10.57
CA PRO A 32 22.66 18.54 -9.77
C PRO A 32 22.40 19.65 -8.75
N GLU A 33 21.16 20.12 -8.58
CA GLU A 33 20.81 21.21 -7.66
C GLU A 33 19.86 20.83 -6.52
N ALA A 34 19.89 19.60 -6.04
CA ALA A 34 19.25 19.29 -4.77
C ALA A 34 20.17 19.74 -3.62
N THR A 35 20.11 20.99 -3.24
CA THR A 35 20.80 21.51 -2.05
C THR A 35 20.38 20.70 -0.83
N LEU A 36 21.32 19.93 -0.29
CA LEU A 36 21.20 19.20 0.96
C LEU A 36 21.11 20.21 2.12
N THR A 37 19.95 20.82 2.30
CA THR A 37 19.70 21.67 3.47
C THR A 37 19.20 20.79 4.59
N LYS A 38 20.15 20.27 5.39
CA LYS A 38 19.87 19.71 6.71
C LYS A 38 19.53 20.87 7.65
N LEU A 39 18.32 21.45 7.46
CA LEU A 39 17.80 22.52 8.30
C LEU A 39 17.18 21.93 9.55
N GLY A 40 17.57 22.50 10.67
CA GLY A 40 17.23 22.10 12.03
C GLY A 40 15.74 21.85 12.27
N GLY A 41 15.45 20.88 13.15
CA GLY A 41 14.11 20.59 13.64
C GLY A 41 13.37 19.48 12.90
N MET A 42 14.05 18.45 12.40
CA MET A 42 13.37 17.25 11.97
C MET A 42 12.87 16.50 13.20
N ASN A 43 11.55 16.37 13.32
CA ASN A 43 10.94 15.61 14.40
C ASN A 43 10.89 14.12 14.04
N ASP A 44 10.88 13.26 15.05
CA ASP A 44 10.66 11.84 14.87
C ASP A 44 9.35 11.55 14.14
N LEU A 45 9.31 10.47 13.36
CA LEU A 45 8.11 10.03 12.67
C LEU A 45 7.39 8.96 13.50
N THR A 46 6.25 9.33 14.07
CA THR A 46 5.42 8.41 14.84
C THR A 46 4.47 7.65 13.93
N ILE A 47 4.51 6.33 14.03
CA ILE A 47 3.61 5.41 13.32
C ILE A 47 2.63 4.84 14.34
N ALA A 48 1.34 5.06 14.12
CA ALA A 48 0.29 4.59 15.00
C ALA A 48 0.27 3.05 15.11
N PRO A 49 -0.19 2.49 16.23
CA PRO A 49 -0.34 1.05 16.42
C PRO A 49 -1.13 0.39 15.28
N GLY A 50 -0.73 -0.83 14.94
CA GLY A 50 -1.36 -1.59 13.87
C GLY A 50 -0.89 -3.04 13.82
N PRO A 51 -1.38 -3.82 12.85
CA PRO A 51 -0.94 -5.20 12.64
C PRO A 51 0.59 -5.25 12.46
N GLY A 52 1.27 -6.05 13.27
CA GLY A 52 2.73 -6.16 13.25
C GLY A 52 3.51 -5.14 14.11
N ILE A 53 2.83 -4.09 14.58
CA ILE A 53 3.37 -3.07 15.49
C ILE A 53 2.33 -2.68 16.55
N PRO A 54 1.97 -3.56 17.49
CA PRO A 54 0.90 -3.31 18.47
C PRO A 54 1.18 -2.11 19.39
N GLY A 55 2.44 -1.80 19.66
CA GLY A 55 2.84 -0.61 20.42
C GLY A 55 3.08 0.64 19.58
N GLY A 56 2.84 0.59 18.27
CA GLY A 56 3.31 1.62 17.35
C GLY A 56 4.81 1.53 17.07
N LEU A 57 5.33 2.49 16.33
CA LEU A 57 6.76 2.59 16.02
C LEU A 57 7.13 4.07 15.89
N VAL A 58 8.32 4.42 16.39
CA VAL A 58 8.89 5.76 16.21
C VAL A 58 10.18 5.62 15.40
N ILE A 59 10.24 6.27 14.26
CA ILE A 59 11.47 6.38 13.47
C ILE A 59 12.15 7.68 13.86
N VAL A 60 13.38 7.55 14.33
CA VAL A 60 14.15 8.72 14.77
C VAL A 60 14.46 9.65 13.59
N ALA A 61 14.49 10.93 13.85
CA ALA A 61 14.78 11.94 12.83
C ALA A 61 16.11 11.73 12.10
N ALA A 62 17.08 11.09 12.76
CA ALA A 62 18.39 10.78 12.17
C ALA A 62 18.31 9.79 10.99
N ASP A 63 17.33 8.89 11.00
CA ASP A 63 17.09 7.88 9.95
C ASP A 63 16.26 8.44 8.78
N LEU A 64 15.75 9.67 8.90
CA LEU A 64 14.95 10.32 7.88
C LEU A 64 15.78 11.33 7.08
N THR A 65 15.54 11.41 5.78
CA THR A 65 16.13 12.42 4.91
C THR A 65 15.01 13.21 4.25
N GLU A 66 14.99 14.52 4.46
CA GLU A 66 14.05 15.42 3.77
C GLU A 66 14.79 16.22 2.70
N ARG A 67 14.23 16.29 1.50
CA ARG A 67 14.70 17.15 0.41
C ARG A 67 13.57 18.05 -0.04
N PHE A 68 13.93 19.28 -0.37
CA PHE A 68 12.99 20.29 -0.85
C PHE A 68 13.33 20.65 -2.28
N ALA A 69 12.31 20.85 -3.11
CA ALA A 69 12.48 21.22 -4.50
C ALA A 69 11.34 22.16 -4.93
N LYS A 70 11.54 22.86 -6.03
CA LYS A 70 10.49 23.64 -6.67
C LYS A 70 9.41 22.69 -7.20
N SER A 71 8.15 23.03 -7.01
CA SER A 71 7.05 22.29 -7.63
C SER A 71 7.01 22.59 -9.12
N SER A 72 7.05 21.54 -9.97
CA SER A 72 6.82 21.67 -11.40
C SER A 72 5.32 21.75 -11.68
N GLY A 73 4.86 22.83 -12.33
CA GLY A 73 3.46 22.97 -12.76
C GLY A 73 3.25 24.23 -13.61
N PRO A 74 2.25 24.25 -14.51
CA PRO A 74 1.86 25.45 -15.23
C PRO A 74 1.13 26.38 -14.25
N GLY A 75 1.83 27.33 -13.65
CA GLY A 75 1.21 28.22 -12.68
C GLY A 75 2.02 29.44 -12.36
N GLY A 76 1.31 30.54 -12.12
CA GLY A 76 1.77 31.90 -11.96
C GLY A 76 2.92 32.13 -10.96
N GLN A 77 3.23 33.37 -10.69
CA GLN A 77 4.42 33.94 -10.06
C GLN A 77 4.90 33.32 -8.73
N GLY A 78 4.13 32.45 -8.06
CA GLY A 78 4.53 31.80 -6.81
C GLY A 78 5.17 30.40 -6.96
N VAL A 79 4.99 29.73 -8.11
CA VAL A 79 5.44 28.34 -8.33
C VAL A 79 6.95 28.25 -8.51
N ASN A 80 7.56 29.28 -9.09
CA ASN A 80 8.99 29.31 -9.38
C ASN A 80 9.86 29.86 -8.23
N THR A 81 9.25 30.38 -7.16
CA THR A 81 9.98 31.10 -6.10
C THR A 81 10.05 30.33 -4.79
N THR A 82 9.20 29.29 -4.61
CA THR A 82 9.12 28.58 -3.31
C THR A 82 9.36 27.09 -3.49
N ASP A 83 10.30 26.51 -2.74
CA ASP A 83 10.58 25.08 -2.70
C ASP A 83 9.47 24.34 -1.94
N SER A 84 8.28 24.26 -2.54
CA SER A 84 7.09 23.69 -1.90
C SER A 84 7.02 22.17 -1.99
N LYS A 85 7.72 21.55 -2.96
CA LYS A 85 7.79 20.09 -3.10
C LYS A 85 8.67 19.50 -2.01
N VAL A 86 8.15 18.54 -1.28
CA VAL A 86 8.86 17.81 -0.22
C VAL A 86 9.05 16.35 -0.61
N GLN A 87 10.25 15.88 -0.49
CA GLN A 87 10.62 14.47 -0.66
C GLN A 87 11.17 13.96 0.67
N LEU A 88 10.51 12.95 1.23
CA LEU A 88 10.89 12.30 2.48
C LEU A 88 11.37 10.88 2.16
N SER A 89 12.56 10.53 2.62
CA SER A 89 13.19 9.23 2.38
C SER A 89 13.65 8.58 3.67
N VAL A 90 13.60 7.26 3.74
CA VAL A 90 14.15 6.44 4.82
C VAL A 90 14.82 5.22 4.20
N ASP A 91 16.06 4.93 4.62
CA ASP A 91 16.74 3.70 4.24
C ASP A 91 16.35 2.58 5.22
N ILE A 92 15.59 1.62 4.72
CA ILE A 92 15.08 0.50 5.52
C ILE A 92 16.19 -0.43 6.01
N ALA A 93 17.28 -0.58 5.23
CA ALA A 93 18.38 -1.46 5.60
C ALA A 93 19.14 -0.96 6.82
N THR A 94 19.34 0.35 6.92
CA THR A 94 20.14 1.01 7.97
C THR A 94 19.32 1.61 9.10
N CYS A 95 17.98 1.65 8.95
CA CYS A 95 17.08 2.24 9.94
C CYS A 95 17.23 1.58 11.31
N SER A 96 17.66 2.38 12.30
CA SER A 96 17.94 1.93 13.66
C SER A 96 16.68 1.55 14.44
N SER A 97 15.56 2.17 14.09
CA SER A 97 14.27 1.99 14.77
C SER A 97 13.57 0.68 14.40
N LEU A 98 14.03 -0.05 13.37
CA LEU A 98 13.43 -1.28 12.90
C LEU A 98 14.18 -2.52 13.43
N SER A 99 13.45 -3.48 13.98
CA SER A 99 14.02 -4.81 14.26
C SER A 99 14.31 -5.55 12.95
N ASP A 100 15.20 -6.56 12.98
CA ASP A 100 15.55 -7.34 11.78
C ASP A 100 14.34 -8.03 11.13
N ALA A 101 13.39 -8.49 11.93
CA ALA A 101 12.16 -9.09 11.42
C ALA A 101 11.27 -8.06 10.72
N GLN A 102 11.17 -6.84 11.27
CA GLN A 102 10.43 -5.74 10.68
C GLN A 102 11.09 -5.26 9.38
N ARG A 103 12.41 -5.11 9.39
CA ARG A 103 13.22 -4.73 8.22
C ARG A 103 12.99 -5.69 7.05
N ARG A 104 13.16 -7.00 7.27
CA ARG A 104 12.91 -8.03 6.25
C ARG A 104 11.48 -7.96 5.72
N ARG A 105 10.50 -7.70 6.59
CA ARG A 105 9.09 -7.61 6.20
C ARG A 105 8.83 -6.41 5.31
N VAL A 106 9.36 -5.23 5.67
CA VAL A 106 9.21 -4.02 4.84
C VAL A 106 9.87 -4.20 3.48
N LEU A 107 11.10 -4.72 3.44
CA LEU A 107 11.82 -4.98 2.20
C LEU A 107 11.06 -5.95 1.29
N HIS A 108 10.45 -6.99 1.85
CA HIS A 108 9.66 -7.95 1.08
C HIS A 108 8.31 -7.39 0.60
N ASN A 109 7.54 -6.76 1.49
CA ASN A 109 6.18 -6.32 1.19
C ASN A 109 6.15 -5.10 0.24
N HIS A 110 7.18 -4.28 0.26
CA HIS A 110 7.26 -3.05 -0.53
C HIS A 110 8.40 -3.04 -1.55
N GLU A 111 8.92 -4.21 -1.93
CA GLU A 111 9.99 -4.36 -2.93
C GLU A 111 9.75 -3.49 -4.18
N HIS A 112 8.53 -3.47 -4.69
CA HIS A 112 8.14 -2.71 -5.87
C HIS A 112 8.10 -1.17 -5.69
N ARG A 113 8.24 -0.68 -4.46
CA ARG A 113 8.22 0.76 -4.10
C ARG A 113 9.55 1.28 -3.60
N LEU A 114 10.49 0.36 -3.38
CA LEU A 114 11.82 0.69 -2.90
C LEU A 114 12.72 0.99 -4.08
N ASP A 115 13.58 1.98 -3.92
CA ASP A 115 14.77 2.18 -4.75
C ASP A 115 15.96 1.55 -4.01
N GLY A 116 16.31 0.30 -4.38
CA GLY A 116 17.19 -0.53 -3.58
C GLY A 116 16.60 -0.81 -2.20
N THR A 117 17.10 -0.16 -1.16
CA THR A 117 16.61 -0.28 0.23
C THR A 117 15.89 0.97 0.73
N VAL A 118 15.82 2.02 -0.10
CA VAL A 118 15.31 3.34 0.28
C VAL A 118 13.84 3.48 -0.09
N LEU A 119 13.00 3.77 0.89
CA LEU A 119 11.60 4.15 0.68
C LEU A 119 11.52 5.67 0.57
N THR A 120 10.99 6.16 -0.54
CA THR A 120 10.84 7.59 -0.82
C THR A 120 9.39 7.98 -1.05
N VAL A 121 8.95 9.05 -0.42
CA VAL A 121 7.62 9.65 -0.57
C VAL A 121 7.75 11.10 -0.99
N THR A 122 7.00 11.50 -2.01
CA THR A 122 6.96 12.89 -2.48
C THR A 122 5.58 13.50 -2.25
N ALA A 123 5.54 14.74 -1.74
CA ALA A 123 4.33 15.55 -1.61
C ALA A 123 4.55 16.93 -2.24
N SER A 124 3.64 17.33 -3.14
CA SER A 124 3.68 18.61 -3.85
C SER A 124 2.28 19.17 -4.13
N THR A 125 1.25 18.64 -3.47
CA THR A 125 -0.15 18.99 -3.72
C THR A 125 -0.54 20.34 -3.12
N GLN A 126 0.13 20.75 -2.06
CA GLN A 126 -0.18 21.97 -1.32
C GLN A 126 0.76 23.11 -1.72
N ARG A 127 0.26 24.36 -1.62
CA ARG A 127 1.08 25.55 -1.87
C ARG A 127 2.14 25.80 -0.81
N LEU A 128 1.86 25.39 0.43
CA LEU A 128 2.75 25.60 1.57
C LEU A 128 3.63 24.36 1.80
N GLN A 129 4.94 24.55 1.88
CA GLN A 129 5.93 23.51 2.17
C GLN A 129 5.59 22.75 3.46
N VAL A 130 5.17 23.47 4.53
CA VAL A 130 4.81 22.86 5.82
C VAL A 130 3.68 21.84 5.67
N ARG A 131 2.67 22.13 4.83
CA ARG A 131 1.57 21.20 4.59
C ARG A 131 2.02 19.99 3.76
N ASN A 132 2.86 20.18 2.75
CA ASN A 132 3.46 19.08 1.99
C ASN A 132 4.35 18.21 2.87
N ARG A 133 5.07 18.82 3.82
CA ARG A 133 5.88 18.08 4.80
C ARG A 133 5.02 17.20 5.70
N ALA A 134 3.92 17.73 6.23
CA ALA A 134 2.97 16.94 7.02
C ALA A 134 2.37 15.79 6.19
N GLU A 135 1.95 16.07 4.96
CA GLU A 135 1.39 15.08 4.04
C GLU A 135 2.41 13.98 3.68
N ALA A 136 3.67 14.33 3.41
CA ALA A 136 4.72 13.36 3.14
C ALA A 136 4.95 12.42 4.34
N ARG A 137 4.94 12.97 5.56
CA ARG A 137 5.10 12.22 6.80
C ARG A 137 3.92 11.28 7.07
N GLU A 138 2.70 11.74 6.86
CA GLU A 138 1.49 10.90 6.99
C GLU A 138 1.51 9.75 5.98
N ARG A 139 1.85 10.02 4.72
CA ARG A 139 1.99 8.99 3.67
C ARG A 139 3.07 7.97 4.00
N MET A 140 4.24 8.43 4.47
CA MET A 140 5.34 7.56 4.88
C MET A 140 4.90 6.65 6.04
N ALA A 141 4.25 7.21 7.07
CA ALA A 141 3.74 6.46 8.20
C ALA A 141 2.70 5.41 7.77
N ALA A 142 1.80 5.76 6.85
CA ALA A 142 0.80 4.83 6.32
C ALA A 142 1.45 3.67 5.55
N LEU A 143 2.41 3.95 4.68
CA LEU A 143 3.15 2.95 3.91
C LEU A 143 3.93 1.99 4.81
N LEU A 144 4.66 2.52 5.79
CA LEU A 144 5.40 1.68 6.73
C LEU A 144 4.47 0.83 7.60
N ARG A 145 3.33 1.37 8.01
CA ARG A 145 2.32 0.62 8.74
C ARG A 145 1.73 -0.52 7.91
N GLU A 146 1.47 -0.29 6.62
CA GLU A 146 1.03 -1.32 5.67
C GLU A 146 2.11 -2.39 5.48
N ALA A 147 3.36 -1.98 5.25
CA ALA A 147 4.48 -2.87 5.02
C ALA A 147 4.81 -3.76 6.23
N LEU A 148 4.61 -3.26 7.44
CA LEU A 148 4.85 -3.98 8.70
C LEU A 148 3.74 -4.97 9.03
N ALA A 149 2.58 -4.91 8.36
CA ALA A 149 1.49 -5.85 8.60
C ALA A 149 1.92 -7.29 8.30
N PRO A 150 1.57 -8.26 9.16
CA PRO A 150 1.84 -9.66 8.90
C PRO A 150 1.03 -10.13 7.67
N PRO A 151 1.53 -11.14 6.95
CA PRO A 151 0.78 -11.70 5.84
C PRO A 151 -0.57 -12.24 6.34
N PRO A 152 -1.64 -12.12 5.53
CA PRO A 152 -2.94 -12.65 5.91
C PRO A 152 -2.86 -14.17 6.14
N PRO A 153 -3.63 -14.72 7.09
CA PRO A 153 -3.64 -16.16 7.33
C PRO A 153 -4.02 -16.92 6.05
N PRO A 154 -3.43 -18.10 5.81
CA PRO A 154 -3.72 -18.88 4.62
C PRO A 154 -5.21 -19.20 4.55
N ARG A 155 -5.83 -18.91 3.41
CA ARG A 155 -7.26 -19.20 3.21
C ARG A 155 -7.51 -20.69 3.34
N ARG A 156 -8.43 -21.05 4.23
CA ARG A 156 -8.89 -22.42 4.35
C ARG A 156 -9.51 -22.87 3.03
N ARG A 157 -9.11 -24.04 2.52
CA ARG A 157 -9.71 -24.62 1.31
C ARG A 157 -11.20 -24.87 1.55
N THR A 158 -12.04 -24.27 0.73
CA THR A 158 -13.48 -24.49 0.78
C THR A 158 -13.86 -25.63 -0.16
N LYS A 159 -14.70 -26.55 0.31
CA LYS A 159 -15.25 -27.61 -0.54
C LYS A 159 -16.29 -27.00 -1.51
N PRO A 160 -16.43 -27.56 -2.74
CA PRO A 160 -17.49 -27.13 -3.66
C PRO A 160 -18.87 -27.26 -3.00
N THR A 161 -19.74 -26.30 -3.25
CA THR A 161 -21.11 -26.36 -2.75
C THR A 161 -21.90 -27.50 -3.38
N ARG A 162 -22.89 -28.05 -2.67
CA ARG A 162 -23.76 -29.13 -3.21
C ARG A 162 -24.39 -28.73 -4.56
N SER A 163 -24.79 -27.46 -4.72
CA SER A 163 -25.37 -26.95 -5.97
C SER A 163 -24.35 -26.91 -7.12
N SER A 164 -23.10 -26.56 -6.83
CA SER A 164 -22.02 -26.59 -7.83
C SER A 164 -21.73 -28.02 -8.30
N VAL A 165 -21.66 -28.97 -7.37
CA VAL A 165 -21.47 -30.40 -7.70
C VAL A 165 -22.64 -30.90 -8.55
N ARG A 166 -23.90 -30.61 -8.16
CA ARG A 166 -25.09 -31.00 -8.92
C ARG A 166 -25.08 -30.44 -10.34
N ARG A 167 -24.82 -29.14 -10.51
CA ARG A 167 -24.71 -28.51 -11.84
C ARG A 167 -23.64 -29.16 -12.71
N ARG A 168 -22.51 -29.51 -12.14
CA ARG A 168 -21.43 -30.19 -12.83
C ARG A 168 -21.85 -31.59 -13.29
N LEU A 169 -22.56 -32.34 -12.42
CA LEU A 169 -23.05 -33.68 -12.78
C LEU A 169 -24.14 -33.62 -13.86
N GLU A 170 -25.09 -32.68 -13.74
CA GLU A 170 -26.12 -32.47 -14.78
C GLU A 170 -25.50 -32.10 -16.14
N ALA A 171 -24.52 -31.19 -16.14
CA ALA A 171 -23.80 -30.84 -17.37
C ALA A 171 -23.04 -32.04 -17.98
N LYS A 172 -22.44 -32.87 -17.11
CA LYS A 172 -21.79 -34.13 -17.57
C LYS A 172 -22.79 -35.10 -18.16
N LYS A 173 -23.96 -35.27 -17.53
CA LYS A 173 -25.04 -36.13 -18.01
C LYS A 173 -25.54 -35.68 -19.40
N ARG A 174 -25.88 -34.40 -19.56
CA ARG A 174 -26.29 -33.81 -20.84
C ARG A 174 -25.26 -34.06 -21.97
N ARG A 175 -23.95 -33.87 -21.66
CA ARG A 175 -22.89 -34.13 -22.63
C ARG A 175 -22.81 -35.64 -23.01
N SER A 176 -23.05 -36.52 -22.04
CA SER A 176 -23.06 -37.97 -22.27
C SER A 176 -24.24 -38.35 -23.16
N GLU A 177 -25.43 -37.83 -22.92
CA GLU A 177 -26.63 -38.02 -23.73
C GLU A 177 -26.42 -37.55 -25.18
N LEU A 178 -25.87 -36.34 -25.37
CA LEU A 178 -25.52 -35.83 -26.70
C LEU A 178 -24.49 -36.69 -27.42
N LYS A 179 -23.53 -37.26 -26.70
CA LYS A 179 -22.54 -38.16 -27.29
C LYS A 179 -23.18 -39.50 -27.71
N SER A 180 -24.09 -40.04 -26.90
CA SER A 180 -24.81 -41.29 -27.21
C SER A 180 -25.71 -41.12 -28.44
N THR A 181 -26.40 -39.98 -28.58
CA THR A 181 -27.24 -39.67 -29.73
C THR A 181 -26.43 -39.52 -31.04
N ARG A 182 -25.19 -39.10 -30.95
CA ARG A 182 -24.25 -38.96 -32.09
C ARG A 182 -23.55 -40.27 -32.46
N ARG A 183 -23.73 -41.33 -31.67
CA ARG A 183 -23.17 -42.62 -31.98
C ARG A 183 -23.86 -43.16 -33.24
N ARG A 184 -23.08 -43.49 -34.26
CA ARG A 184 -23.59 -44.05 -35.52
C ARG A 184 -24.43 -45.29 -35.20
N PRO A 185 -25.66 -45.41 -35.72
CA PRO A 185 -26.46 -46.65 -35.57
C PRO A 185 -25.66 -47.82 -36.12
N GLN A 186 -25.55 -48.91 -35.36
CA GLN A 186 -25.06 -50.16 -35.93
C GLN A 186 -26.15 -50.60 -36.85
N ILE A 187 -25.86 -50.58 -38.18
CA ILE A 187 -26.72 -51.17 -39.23
C ILE A 187 -26.56 -52.68 -39.07
N PRO A 188 -27.66 -53.44 -38.94
CA PRO A 188 -27.61 -54.89 -38.82
C PRO A 188 -27.05 -55.53 -40.06
#